data_2d1d944ee2c1b116cef9cd584b8ec417
#
_entry.id   2d1d944ee2c1b116cef9cd584b8ec417
#
_cell.length_a   1.000
_cell.length_b   1.000
_cell.length_c   1.000
_cell.angle_alpha   90.00
_cell.angle_beta   90.00
_cell.angle_gamma   90.00
#
_symmetry.space_group_name_H-M   'P 1'
#
loop_
_entity.id
_entity.type
_entity.pdbx_description
1 polymer ?
#
loop_
_entity_poly.entity_id
_entity_poly.type
_entity_poly.pdbx_seq_one_letter_code
_entity_poly.pdbx_strand_id
1 'polypeptide(L)'
;MSVYNKQLKLDIDTEIDAMETAYRQLCEVKDKTRITAEDFEKAISDVLHPQKNVKALTEMTLVDRFSKYIDDGLRDGNFGEGRQKHYKVSLGELTRFLTIQHRLKVTPSEFDADDLMDFRQFLFDEYKYVDKHKSLYDMVKPRNIPTERRDQNTVATKMKKIQAFFNELIEKGELSVSPFIYLGKNKKRTMMRESYDPPIFLLQDEFQKVRDTEVPESLQETKDAFVLQCAFGCRISEFKRLTMDNIAVSDDGIMYVHYLPEKTLRENVGRQEIQTPVMRFAYDIIMKYKFNFHILKYVSGKSGYNVKIKELMKQCGIDRKCAVFDDELGNNKYLPLYDLASSKTCRKTHVDILTKAQINMYAAGLHRKGSDAVNHYTSMGLKDRFVLMCYAYKQPAYYTNKDFKILKKQNGKRQVR
;
A
#
# COMPACT_ATOMS: atom_id res chain seq x y z
N MET A 1 26.23 8.44 44.25
CA MET A 1 26.73 7.15 43.72
C MET A 1 27.81 7.46 42.70
N SER A 2 28.98 6.83 42.85
CA SER A 2 30.08 7.00 41.87
C SER A 2 29.68 6.39 40.49
N VAL A 3 30.33 6.84 39.42
CA VAL A 3 30.10 6.31 38.06
C VAL A 3 30.30 4.80 38.03
N TYR A 4 31.28 4.30 38.80
CA TYR A 4 31.59 2.87 38.94
C TYR A 4 30.40 2.09 39.53
N ASN A 5 29.72 2.59 40.56
CA ASN A 5 28.60 1.91 41.17
C ASN A 5 27.33 1.91 40.24
N LYS A 6 27.23 2.89 39.35
CA LYS A 6 26.15 2.90 38.35
C LYS A 6 26.40 1.86 37.25
N GLN A 7 27.65 1.72 36.81
CA GLN A 7 28.04 0.72 35.81
C GLN A 7 27.86 -0.68 36.36
N LEU A 8 28.37 -0.96 37.56
CA LEU A 8 28.22 -2.26 38.21
C LEU A 8 26.76 -2.66 38.41
N LYS A 9 25.88 -1.69 38.74
CA LYS A 9 24.44 -1.94 38.82
C LYS A 9 23.86 -2.31 37.46
N LEU A 10 24.22 -1.60 36.41
CA LEU A 10 23.75 -1.88 35.04
C LEU A 10 24.18 -3.26 34.57
N ASP A 11 25.43 -3.65 34.86
CA ASP A 11 25.97 -4.96 34.49
C ASP A 11 25.22 -6.10 35.20
N ILE A 12 24.94 -5.91 36.51
CA ILE A 12 24.14 -6.88 37.30
C ILE A 12 22.71 -6.96 36.78
N ASP A 13 22.06 -5.84 36.51
CA ASP A 13 20.68 -5.80 35.96
C ASP A 13 20.65 -6.54 34.60
N THR A 14 21.67 -6.37 33.74
CA THR A 14 21.78 -7.04 32.45
C THR A 14 21.93 -8.54 32.60
N GLU A 15 22.75 -9.02 33.56
CA GLU A 15 22.90 -10.47 33.84
C GLU A 15 21.59 -11.07 34.38
N ILE A 16 20.88 -10.37 35.25
CA ILE A 16 19.57 -10.82 35.78
C ILE A 16 18.54 -10.94 34.66
N ASP A 17 18.43 -9.93 33.78
CA ASP A 17 17.53 -9.97 32.63
C ASP A 17 17.86 -11.12 31.66
N ALA A 18 19.16 -11.41 31.47
CA ALA A 18 19.60 -12.54 30.68
C ALA A 18 19.23 -13.89 31.30
N MET A 19 19.38 -14.03 32.61
CA MET A 19 18.96 -15.22 33.35
C MET A 19 17.45 -15.45 33.28
N GLU A 20 16.64 -14.41 33.45
CA GLU A 20 15.19 -14.51 33.32
C GLU A 20 14.75 -14.88 31.91
N THR A 21 15.40 -14.32 30.90
CA THR A 21 15.11 -14.61 29.49
C THR A 21 15.48 -16.04 29.14
N ALA A 22 16.67 -16.51 29.57
CA ALA A 22 17.10 -17.88 29.38
C ALA A 22 16.16 -18.89 30.06
N TYR A 23 15.72 -18.59 31.29
CA TYR A 23 14.78 -19.44 31.99
C TYR A 23 13.41 -19.54 31.29
N ARG A 24 12.87 -18.42 30.80
CA ARG A 24 11.61 -18.41 30.03
C ARG A 24 11.74 -19.25 28.78
N GLN A 25 12.80 -19.07 27.98
CA GLN A 25 13.05 -19.84 26.76
C GLN A 25 13.18 -21.35 27.03
N LEU A 26 13.87 -21.72 28.10
CA LEU A 26 13.97 -23.14 28.50
C LEU A 26 12.62 -23.74 28.91
N CYS A 27 11.79 -22.98 29.61
CA CYS A 27 10.44 -23.41 30.01
C CYS A 27 9.47 -23.58 28.85
N GLU A 28 9.70 -22.93 27.70
CA GLU A 28 8.91 -23.12 26.48
C GLU A 28 9.27 -24.44 25.76
N VAL A 29 10.51 -24.91 25.91
CA VAL A 29 11.04 -26.06 25.16
C VAL A 29 11.13 -27.33 26.01
N LYS A 30 11.35 -27.19 27.33
CA LYS A 30 11.49 -28.30 28.26
C LYS A 30 10.53 -28.18 29.44
N ASP A 31 10.09 -29.34 29.94
CA ASP A 31 9.38 -29.40 31.22
C ASP A 31 10.29 -28.87 32.36
N LYS A 32 9.74 -27.99 33.20
CA LYS A 32 10.48 -27.32 34.30
C LYS A 32 11.24 -28.29 35.22
N THR A 33 10.71 -29.50 35.37
CA THR A 33 11.31 -30.55 36.22
C THR A 33 12.51 -31.26 35.56
N ARG A 34 12.76 -31.02 34.28
CA ARG A 34 13.81 -31.63 33.47
C ARG A 34 14.91 -30.67 33.05
N ILE A 35 14.86 -29.41 33.49
CA ILE A 35 15.91 -28.41 33.22
C ILE A 35 17.09 -28.71 34.15
N THR A 36 18.26 -28.99 33.56
CA THR A 36 19.50 -29.17 34.28
C THR A 36 20.27 -27.87 34.47
N ALA A 37 21.26 -27.83 35.36
CA ALA A 37 22.12 -26.67 35.52
C ALA A 37 22.90 -26.37 34.22
N GLU A 38 23.38 -27.42 33.51
CA GLU A 38 24.05 -27.27 32.21
C GLU A 38 23.14 -26.67 31.15
N ASP A 39 21.84 -27.04 31.08
CA ASP A 39 20.89 -26.45 30.18
C ASP A 39 20.73 -24.95 30.46
N PHE A 40 20.68 -24.57 31.74
CA PHE A 40 20.51 -23.19 32.16
C PHE A 40 21.77 -22.35 31.90
N GLU A 41 22.96 -22.86 32.25
CA GLU A 41 24.22 -22.18 31.94
C GLU A 41 24.41 -21.96 30.45
N LYS A 42 24.06 -22.96 29.62
CA LYS A 42 24.09 -22.84 28.18
C LYS A 42 23.13 -21.80 27.67
N ALA A 43 21.92 -21.79 28.17
CA ALA A 43 20.91 -20.81 27.75
C ALA A 43 21.29 -19.38 28.16
N ILE A 44 21.86 -19.18 29.36
CA ILE A 44 22.39 -17.87 29.77
C ILE A 44 23.56 -17.46 28.85
N SER A 45 24.47 -18.37 28.57
CA SER A 45 25.60 -18.11 27.65
C SER A 45 25.10 -17.75 26.24
N ASP A 46 24.05 -18.39 25.74
CA ASP A 46 23.46 -18.10 24.44
C ASP A 46 22.75 -16.74 24.42
N VAL A 47 22.16 -16.29 25.55
CA VAL A 47 21.56 -14.95 25.70
C VAL A 47 22.60 -13.85 25.85
N LEU A 48 23.64 -14.07 26.69
CA LEU A 48 24.72 -13.10 26.93
C LEU A 48 25.72 -13.02 25.77
N HIS A 49 25.92 -14.15 25.07
CA HIS A 49 26.91 -14.28 24.00
C HIS A 49 26.25 -14.89 22.75
N PRO A 50 25.32 -14.25 22.08
CA PRO A 50 24.65 -14.79 20.91
C PRO A 50 25.58 -14.99 19.69
N GLN A 51 26.89 -14.90 19.92
CA GLN A 51 27.94 -14.81 18.87
C GLN A 51 28.19 -16.10 18.07
N LYS A 52 27.80 -17.31 18.57
CA LYS A 52 28.12 -18.54 17.84
C LYS A 52 27.31 -18.77 16.58
N ASN A 53 26.05 -18.39 16.59
CA ASN A 53 25.17 -18.41 15.39
C ASN A 53 25.33 -17.16 14.54
N VAL A 54 25.74 -16.04 15.15
CA VAL A 54 26.01 -14.76 14.48
C VAL A 54 27.22 -14.89 13.54
N LYS A 55 28.27 -15.64 13.94
CA LYS A 55 29.49 -15.75 13.15
C LYS A 55 29.29 -16.38 11.77
N ALA A 56 28.44 -17.40 11.65
CA ALA A 56 28.11 -18.03 10.36
C ALA A 56 27.27 -17.12 9.44
N LEU A 57 26.47 -16.24 10.00
CA LEU A 57 25.61 -15.30 9.25
C LEU A 57 26.35 -14.02 8.86
N THR A 58 27.36 -13.60 9.67
CA THR A 58 28.24 -12.46 9.34
C THR A 58 29.24 -12.79 8.23
N GLU A 59 29.50 -14.07 7.97
CA GLU A 59 30.35 -14.53 6.87
C GLU A 59 29.60 -14.64 5.53
N MET A 60 28.26 -14.53 5.53
CA MET A 60 27.49 -14.54 4.29
C MET A 60 27.70 -13.25 3.48
N THR A 61 27.66 -13.39 2.15
CA THR A 61 27.64 -12.19 1.30
C THR A 61 26.36 -11.36 1.55
N LEU A 62 26.43 -10.07 1.28
CA LEU A 62 25.26 -9.16 1.39
C LEU A 62 24.08 -9.67 0.57
N VAL A 63 24.33 -10.20 -0.63
CA VAL A 63 23.31 -10.76 -1.53
C VAL A 63 22.65 -11.99 -0.92
N ASP A 64 23.46 -12.95 -0.44
CA ASP A 64 22.95 -14.18 0.15
C ASP A 64 22.19 -13.91 1.45
N ARG A 65 22.71 -13.01 2.29
CA ARG A 65 22.06 -12.63 3.54
C ARG A 65 20.73 -11.90 3.30
N PHE A 66 20.67 -11.04 2.28
CA PHE A 66 19.43 -10.38 1.90
C PHE A 66 18.41 -11.37 1.29
N SER A 67 18.88 -12.34 0.50
CA SER A 67 18.03 -13.43 0.02
C SER A 67 17.42 -14.22 1.18
N LYS A 68 18.24 -14.59 2.17
CA LYS A 68 17.76 -15.27 3.38
C LYS A 68 16.74 -14.45 4.16
N TYR A 69 16.95 -13.14 4.32
CA TYR A 69 15.98 -12.23 4.94
C TYR A 69 14.63 -12.29 4.25
N ILE A 70 14.63 -12.33 2.91
CA ILE A 70 13.39 -12.36 2.12
C ILE A 70 12.65 -13.69 2.32
N ASP A 71 13.37 -14.80 2.37
CA ASP A 71 12.76 -16.13 2.50
C ASP A 71 12.28 -16.37 3.95
N ASP A 72 13.07 -15.99 4.95
CA ASP A 72 12.72 -16.03 6.37
C ASP A 72 11.47 -15.16 6.63
N GLY A 73 11.43 -13.94 6.12
CA GLY A 73 10.32 -13.03 6.33
C GLY A 73 8.99 -13.51 5.71
N LEU A 74 9.02 -14.30 4.64
CA LEU A 74 7.84 -14.97 4.11
C LEU A 74 7.42 -16.15 5.00
N ARG A 75 8.37 -17.01 5.38
CA ARG A 75 8.13 -18.18 6.21
C ARG A 75 7.55 -17.81 7.57
N ASP A 76 8.11 -16.77 8.18
CA ASP A 76 7.73 -16.31 9.53
C ASP A 76 6.49 -15.38 9.50
N GLY A 77 5.90 -15.13 8.33
CA GLY A 77 4.69 -14.32 8.18
C GLY A 77 4.89 -12.80 8.34
N ASN A 78 6.13 -12.31 8.42
CA ASN A 78 6.46 -10.88 8.55
C ASN A 78 5.97 -10.06 7.36
N PHE A 79 5.85 -10.71 6.20
CA PHE A 79 5.23 -10.12 5.01
C PHE A 79 4.69 -11.20 4.05
N GLY A 80 3.67 -10.84 3.26
CA GLY A 80 3.06 -11.75 2.28
C GLY A 80 3.81 -11.79 0.94
N GLU A 81 3.42 -12.72 0.06
CA GLU A 81 4.00 -12.95 -1.28
C GLU A 81 4.15 -11.70 -2.14
N GLY A 82 3.16 -10.78 -2.10
CA GLY A 82 3.23 -9.53 -2.85
C GLY A 82 4.43 -8.68 -2.44
N ARG A 83 4.69 -8.58 -1.13
CA ARG A 83 5.83 -7.85 -0.59
C ARG A 83 7.15 -8.58 -0.86
N GLN A 84 7.15 -9.92 -0.78
CA GLN A 84 8.30 -10.75 -1.15
C GLN A 84 8.74 -10.47 -2.60
N LYS A 85 7.78 -10.45 -3.56
CA LYS A 85 8.09 -10.13 -4.97
C LYS A 85 8.79 -8.79 -5.13
N HIS A 86 8.36 -7.78 -4.36
CA HIS A 86 9.01 -6.47 -4.39
C HIS A 86 10.40 -6.46 -3.75
N TYR A 87 10.65 -7.26 -2.71
CA TYR A 87 11.97 -7.43 -2.14
C TYR A 87 12.90 -8.16 -3.10
N LYS A 88 12.42 -9.23 -3.78
CA LYS A 88 13.22 -9.96 -4.80
C LYS A 88 13.63 -9.05 -5.98
N VAL A 89 12.80 -8.09 -6.37
CA VAL A 89 13.20 -7.08 -7.36
C VAL A 89 14.35 -6.22 -6.82
N SER A 90 14.25 -5.73 -5.57
CA SER A 90 15.32 -4.92 -4.96
C SER A 90 16.61 -5.71 -4.74
N LEU A 91 16.51 -7.00 -4.40
CA LEU A 91 17.66 -7.90 -4.34
C LEU A 91 18.37 -8.02 -5.70
N GLY A 92 17.60 -8.24 -6.78
CA GLY A 92 18.15 -8.31 -8.14
C GLY A 92 18.86 -7.02 -8.56
N GLU A 93 18.32 -5.85 -8.17
CA GLU A 93 18.97 -4.55 -8.42
C GLU A 93 20.27 -4.39 -7.64
N LEU A 94 20.29 -4.78 -6.36
CA LEU A 94 21.51 -4.77 -5.54
C LEU A 94 22.56 -5.73 -6.09
N THR A 95 22.14 -6.93 -6.52
CA THR A 95 23.03 -7.90 -7.15
C THR A 95 23.69 -7.35 -8.42
N ARG A 96 22.89 -6.71 -9.32
CA ARG A 96 23.44 -6.09 -10.54
C ARG A 96 24.40 -4.96 -10.22
N PHE A 97 24.07 -4.10 -9.27
CA PHE A 97 24.96 -3.04 -8.79
C PHE A 97 26.31 -3.61 -8.34
N LEU A 98 26.29 -4.59 -7.43
CA LEU A 98 27.51 -5.22 -6.89
C LEU A 98 28.30 -5.99 -7.96
N THR A 99 27.60 -6.57 -8.95
CA THR A 99 28.26 -7.25 -10.08
C THR A 99 29.03 -6.25 -10.94
N ILE A 100 28.42 -5.11 -11.27
CA ILE A 100 29.04 -4.03 -12.06
C ILE A 100 30.24 -3.44 -11.30
N GLN A 101 30.16 -3.35 -9.99
CA GLN A 101 31.23 -2.88 -9.12
C GLN A 101 32.31 -3.96 -8.81
N HIS A 102 32.16 -5.20 -9.32
CA HIS A 102 33.02 -6.35 -9.00
C HIS A 102 33.07 -6.67 -7.49
N ARG A 103 32.01 -6.41 -6.74
CA ARG A 103 31.94 -6.54 -5.27
C ARG A 103 30.88 -7.52 -4.77
N LEU A 104 30.57 -8.56 -5.52
CA LEU A 104 29.56 -9.57 -5.13
C LEU A 104 29.87 -10.30 -3.80
N LYS A 105 31.13 -10.31 -3.38
CA LYS A 105 31.56 -10.98 -2.14
C LYS A 105 31.47 -10.07 -0.90
N VAL A 106 31.04 -8.83 -1.05
CA VAL A 106 30.89 -7.89 0.07
C VAL A 106 29.94 -8.45 1.12
N THR A 107 30.32 -8.36 2.38
CA THR A 107 29.50 -8.75 3.52
C THR A 107 28.62 -7.56 3.98
N PRO A 108 27.56 -7.78 4.79
CA PRO A 108 26.77 -6.67 5.33
C PRO A 108 27.57 -5.64 6.13
N SER A 109 28.65 -6.07 6.81
CA SER A 109 29.52 -5.18 7.61
C SER A 109 30.46 -4.32 6.77
N GLU A 110 30.76 -4.75 5.55
CA GLU A 110 31.64 -4.05 4.62
C GLU A 110 30.88 -3.08 3.69
N PHE A 111 29.53 -3.15 3.70
CA PHE A 111 28.68 -2.28 2.90
C PHE A 111 28.38 -0.99 3.68
N ASP A 112 29.04 0.09 3.31
CA ASP A 112 29.05 1.34 4.06
C ASP A 112 28.07 2.41 3.56
N ALA A 113 28.20 3.62 4.08
CA ALA A 113 27.35 4.74 3.72
C ALA A 113 27.58 5.27 2.30
N ASP A 114 28.81 5.18 1.81
CA ASP A 114 29.15 5.59 0.45
C ASP A 114 28.59 4.57 -0.54
N ASP A 115 28.68 3.29 -0.24
CA ASP A 115 28.01 2.22 -1.01
C ASP A 115 26.49 2.43 -1.11
N LEU A 116 25.83 2.87 -0.04
CA LEU A 116 24.43 3.21 -0.06
C LEU A 116 24.13 4.40 -1.00
N MET A 117 24.98 5.41 -1.01
CA MET A 117 24.83 6.56 -1.90
C MET A 117 25.04 6.16 -3.35
N ASP A 118 26.06 5.35 -3.64
CA ASP A 118 26.36 4.83 -4.96
C ASP A 118 25.25 3.90 -5.46
N PHE A 119 24.74 3.02 -4.61
CA PHE A 119 23.59 2.18 -4.95
C PHE A 119 22.33 3.02 -5.24
N ARG A 120 22.08 4.06 -4.44
CA ARG A 120 20.99 4.99 -4.72
C ARG A 120 21.16 5.67 -6.08
N GLN A 121 22.36 6.14 -6.40
CA GLN A 121 22.64 6.77 -7.70
C GLN A 121 22.49 5.76 -8.85
N PHE A 122 22.99 4.53 -8.66
CA PHE A 122 22.77 3.44 -9.60
C PHE A 122 21.27 3.21 -9.86
N LEU A 123 20.44 3.20 -8.83
CA LEU A 123 18.98 3.02 -9.00
C LEU A 123 18.35 4.10 -9.88
N PHE A 124 18.81 5.35 -9.81
CA PHE A 124 18.36 6.39 -10.74
C PHE A 124 18.85 6.15 -12.16
N ASP A 125 20.09 5.75 -12.31
CA ASP A 125 20.80 5.69 -13.58
C ASP A 125 20.85 4.27 -14.19
N GLU A 126 20.21 3.28 -13.60
CA GLU A 126 20.29 1.87 -14.02
C GLU A 126 19.97 1.69 -15.50
N TYR A 127 19.06 2.49 -16.06
CA TYR A 127 18.72 2.45 -17.50
C TYR A 127 19.94 2.66 -18.41
N LYS A 128 20.98 3.39 -17.97
CA LYS A 128 22.22 3.64 -18.71
C LYS A 128 23.13 2.41 -18.80
N TYR A 129 22.93 1.44 -17.91
CA TYR A 129 23.73 0.22 -17.81
C TYR A 129 23.13 -0.96 -18.56
N VAL A 130 21.84 -0.91 -18.93
CA VAL A 130 21.12 -2.03 -19.55
C VAL A 130 21.81 -2.50 -20.83
N ASP A 131 22.11 -1.57 -21.76
CA ASP A 131 22.75 -1.90 -23.02
C ASP A 131 24.23 -2.32 -22.88
N LYS A 132 24.90 -1.79 -21.86
CA LYS A 132 26.33 -2.10 -21.60
C LYS A 132 26.51 -3.48 -20.95
N HIS A 133 25.53 -3.96 -20.22
CA HIS A 133 25.58 -5.20 -19.43
C HIS A 133 24.37 -6.10 -19.70
N LYS A 134 24.02 -6.32 -20.97
CA LYS A 134 22.81 -7.04 -21.39
C LYS A 134 22.62 -8.37 -20.67
N SER A 135 23.67 -9.15 -20.49
CA SER A 135 23.61 -10.45 -19.80
C SER A 135 23.08 -10.39 -18.37
N LEU A 136 23.21 -9.26 -17.68
CA LEU A 136 22.66 -9.08 -16.32
C LEU A 136 21.14 -8.89 -16.32
N TYR A 137 20.55 -8.65 -17.49
CA TYR A 137 19.12 -8.38 -17.65
C TYR A 137 18.36 -9.51 -18.36
N ASP A 138 19.04 -10.56 -18.85
CA ASP A 138 18.42 -11.66 -19.59
C ASP A 138 17.31 -12.38 -18.80
N MET A 139 17.50 -12.53 -17.48
CA MET A 139 16.53 -13.16 -16.59
C MET A 139 15.57 -12.17 -15.93
N VAL A 140 15.68 -10.87 -16.25
CA VAL A 140 14.81 -9.84 -15.69
C VAL A 140 13.54 -9.75 -16.52
N LYS A 141 12.39 -9.77 -15.85
CA LYS A 141 11.11 -9.60 -16.55
C LYS A 141 11.10 -8.27 -17.30
N PRO A 142 10.67 -8.20 -18.58
CA PRO A 142 10.73 -6.98 -19.41
C PRO A 142 10.19 -5.73 -18.71
N ARG A 143 9.08 -5.86 -17.96
CA ARG A 143 8.48 -4.75 -17.21
C ARG A 143 9.32 -4.20 -16.05
N ASN A 144 10.35 -4.93 -15.62
CA ASN A 144 11.23 -4.54 -14.52
C ASN A 144 12.59 -4.00 -15.04
N ILE A 145 12.84 -4.07 -16.35
CA ILE A 145 14.02 -3.48 -16.99
C ILE A 145 13.77 -1.98 -17.08
N PRO A 146 14.62 -1.13 -16.49
CA PRO A 146 14.44 0.31 -16.57
C PRO A 146 14.79 0.80 -17.99
N THR A 147 13.88 1.57 -18.59
CA THR A 147 14.05 2.20 -19.92
C THR A 147 14.37 3.69 -19.83
N GLU A 148 14.16 4.28 -18.65
CA GLU A 148 14.36 5.68 -18.34
C GLU A 148 14.78 5.86 -16.87
N ARG A 149 15.15 7.08 -16.51
CA ARG A 149 15.49 7.44 -15.13
C ARG A 149 14.29 7.21 -14.21
N ARG A 150 14.53 6.51 -13.09
CA ARG A 150 13.47 6.30 -12.09
C ARG A 150 13.16 7.58 -11.32
N ASP A 151 11.89 7.73 -10.94
CA ASP A 151 11.44 8.80 -10.07
C ASP A 151 11.93 8.61 -8.62
N GLN A 152 11.97 9.72 -7.87
CA GLN A 152 12.41 9.77 -6.46
C GLN A 152 11.61 8.81 -5.56
N ASN A 153 10.30 8.66 -5.75
CA ASN A 153 9.46 7.81 -4.91
C ASN A 153 9.78 6.33 -5.10
N THR A 154 10.05 5.93 -6.34
CA THR A 154 10.49 4.56 -6.66
C THR A 154 11.82 4.25 -5.98
N VAL A 155 12.79 5.15 -6.09
CA VAL A 155 14.13 4.98 -5.46
C VAL A 155 14.00 4.99 -3.93
N ALA A 156 13.28 5.94 -3.35
CA ALA A 156 13.04 6.01 -1.90
C ALA A 156 12.37 4.72 -1.37
N THR A 157 11.39 4.16 -2.08
CA THR A 157 10.75 2.89 -1.72
C THR A 157 11.73 1.73 -1.72
N LYS A 158 12.68 1.68 -2.66
CA LYS A 158 13.72 0.65 -2.71
C LYS A 158 14.72 0.82 -1.56
N MET A 159 15.17 2.04 -1.30
CA MET A 159 16.08 2.34 -0.19
C MET A 159 15.45 2.01 1.18
N LYS A 160 14.14 2.24 1.37
CA LYS A 160 13.41 1.82 2.58
C LYS A 160 13.44 0.30 2.79
N LYS A 161 13.43 -0.50 1.72
CA LYS A 161 13.55 -1.97 1.84
C LYS A 161 14.95 -2.39 2.27
N ILE A 162 15.99 -1.76 1.71
CA ILE A 162 17.37 -1.97 2.15
C ILE A 162 17.51 -1.57 3.62
N GLN A 163 16.94 -0.45 4.02
CA GLN A 163 16.95 -0.02 5.43
C GLN A 163 16.27 -1.04 6.35
N ALA A 164 15.10 -1.58 5.96
CA ALA A 164 14.41 -2.59 6.76
C ALA A 164 15.23 -3.86 6.93
N PHE A 165 15.95 -4.28 5.90
CA PHE A 165 16.89 -5.39 5.97
C PHE A 165 18.03 -5.11 6.96
N PHE A 166 18.71 -3.96 6.85
CA PHE A 166 19.79 -3.61 7.80
C PHE A 166 19.28 -3.45 9.23
N ASN A 167 18.07 -2.95 9.43
CA ASN A 167 17.48 -2.86 10.77
C ASN A 167 17.30 -4.25 11.39
N GLU A 168 16.85 -5.25 10.61
CA GLU A 168 16.72 -6.62 11.12
C GLU A 168 18.08 -7.22 11.50
N LEU A 169 19.15 -6.93 10.74
CA LEU A 169 20.49 -7.38 11.11
C LEU A 169 20.96 -6.82 12.46
N ILE A 170 20.58 -5.55 12.75
CA ILE A 170 20.84 -4.93 14.05
C ILE A 170 20.01 -5.61 15.14
N GLU A 171 18.70 -5.79 14.91
CA GLU A 171 17.77 -6.43 15.87
C GLU A 171 18.20 -7.86 16.22
N LYS A 172 18.79 -8.59 15.27
CA LYS A 172 19.33 -9.94 15.46
C LYS A 172 20.76 -9.96 16.00
N GLY A 173 21.38 -8.81 16.23
CA GLY A 173 22.76 -8.71 16.71
C GLY A 173 23.83 -9.15 15.68
N GLU A 174 23.46 -9.31 14.41
CA GLU A 174 24.38 -9.68 13.32
C GLU A 174 25.24 -8.50 12.85
N LEU A 175 24.77 -7.28 13.10
CA LEU A 175 25.45 -6.04 12.77
C LEU A 175 25.32 -5.07 13.94
N SER A 176 26.42 -4.45 14.34
CA SER A 176 26.42 -3.50 15.45
C SER A 176 25.85 -2.14 15.05
N VAL A 177 26.08 -1.70 13.82
CA VAL A 177 25.71 -0.37 13.33
C VAL A 177 25.23 -0.43 11.89
N SER A 178 24.09 0.18 11.60
CA SER A 178 23.58 0.28 10.24
C SER A 178 24.33 1.34 9.43
N PRO A 179 24.67 1.08 8.15
CA PRO A 179 25.30 2.07 7.28
C PRO A 179 24.46 3.36 7.12
N PHE A 180 23.15 3.28 7.34
CA PHE A 180 22.27 4.44 7.29
C PHE A 180 22.49 5.46 8.43
N ILE A 181 23.16 5.11 9.50
CA ILE A 181 23.49 6.05 10.61
C ILE A 181 24.55 7.04 10.15
N TYR A 182 25.54 6.59 9.39
CA TYR A 182 26.64 7.43 8.92
C TYR A 182 26.26 8.43 7.85
N LEU A 183 25.07 8.30 7.23
CA LEU A 183 24.58 9.29 6.26
C LEU A 183 24.23 10.64 6.88
N GLY A 184 24.13 10.72 8.19
CA GLY A 184 23.62 11.91 8.88
C GLY A 184 22.13 12.14 8.66
N LYS A 185 21.52 12.91 9.56
CA LYS A 185 20.05 13.06 9.63
C LYS A 185 19.42 13.65 8.36
N ASN A 186 20.07 14.63 7.74
CA ASN A 186 19.56 15.31 6.55
C ASN A 186 19.67 14.44 5.29
N LYS A 187 20.81 13.80 5.05
CA LYS A 187 21.02 12.92 3.88
C LYS A 187 20.07 11.72 3.94
N LYS A 188 19.93 11.10 5.12
CA LYS A 188 18.99 10.00 5.34
C LYS A 188 17.54 10.42 5.04
N ARG A 189 17.12 11.60 5.55
CA ARG A 189 15.78 12.13 5.28
C ARG A 189 15.55 12.38 3.79
N THR A 190 16.52 12.98 3.10
CA THR A 190 16.42 13.24 1.66
C THR A 190 16.37 11.94 0.86
N MET A 191 17.18 10.95 1.22
CA MET A 191 17.21 9.63 0.58
C MET A 191 15.86 8.92 0.66
N MET A 192 15.18 9.00 1.82
CA MET A 192 13.93 8.30 2.11
C MET A 192 12.68 9.16 1.83
N ARG A 193 12.86 10.42 1.42
CA ARG A 193 11.76 11.33 1.18
C ARG A 193 10.98 10.88 -0.05
N GLU A 194 9.69 10.67 0.17
CA GLU A 194 8.72 10.57 -0.90
C GLU A 194 8.07 11.95 -1.08
N SER A 195 7.90 12.34 -2.33
CA SER A 195 7.16 13.53 -2.71
C SER A 195 5.89 13.09 -3.43
N TYR A 196 4.77 13.64 -3.04
CA TYR A 196 3.50 13.31 -3.66
C TYR A 196 2.94 14.52 -4.38
N ASP A 197 2.67 14.37 -5.64
CA ASP A 197 1.92 15.35 -6.40
C ASP A 197 0.55 15.59 -5.77
N PRO A 198 -0.02 16.77 -5.97
CA PRO A 198 -1.41 17.00 -5.62
C PRO A 198 -2.31 15.90 -6.19
N PRO A 199 -3.33 15.46 -5.46
CA PRO A 199 -4.16 14.35 -5.91
C PRO A 199 -4.91 14.71 -7.19
N ILE A 200 -4.84 13.84 -8.20
CA ILE A 200 -5.62 13.98 -9.45
C ILE A 200 -7.02 13.40 -9.21
N PHE A 201 -8.02 14.26 -9.24
CA PHE A 201 -9.44 13.94 -9.03
C PHE A 201 -10.31 14.84 -9.90
N LEU A 202 -11.57 14.43 -10.12
CA LEU A 202 -12.59 15.26 -10.74
C LEU A 202 -13.26 16.13 -9.69
N LEU A 203 -13.49 17.39 -10.03
CA LEU A 203 -14.44 18.23 -9.30
C LEU A 203 -15.86 17.66 -9.48
N GLN A 204 -16.80 18.06 -8.63
CA GLN A 204 -18.16 17.54 -8.71
C GLN A 204 -18.85 17.83 -10.03
N ASP A 205 -18.69 19.03 -10.56
CA ASP A 205 -19.20 19.43 -11.88
C ASP A 205 -18.51 18.68 -13.02
N GLU A 206 -17.19 18.45 -12.94
CA GLU A 206 -16.45 17.62 -13.89
C GLU A 206 -16.95 16.17 -13.85
N PHE A 207 -17.21 15.62 -12.65
CA PHE A 207 -17.79 14.28 -12.51
C PHE A 207 -19.19 14.20 -13.15
N GLN A 208 -20.05 15.21 -12.89
CA GLN A 208 -21.38 15.29 -13.51
C GLN A 208 -21.26 15.38 -15.03
N LYS A 209 -20.35 16.21 -15.54
CA LYS A 209 -20.08 16.33 -16.96
C LYS A 209 -19.68 15.00 -17.59
N VAL A 210 -18.76 14.24 -16.97
CA VAL A 210 -18.38 12.89 -17.46
C VAL A 210 -19.57 11.93 -17.45
N ARG A 211 -20.38 11.94 -16.39
CA ARG A 211 -21.57 11.09 -16.28
C ARG A 211 -22.60 11.38 -17.38
N ASP A 212 -22.87 12.66 -17.63
CA ASP A 212 -24.00 13.11 -18.45
C ASP A 212 -23.62 13.32 -19.92
N THR A 213 -22.32 13.40 -20.27
CA THR A 213 -21.86 13.55 -21.66
C THR A 213 -22.16 12.28 -22.46
N GLU A 214 -22.77 12.42 -23.62
CA GLU A 214 -22.86 11.34 -24.60
C GLU A 214 -21.47 11.06 -25.20
N VAL A 215 -21.13 9.78 -25.25
CA VAL A 215 -19.84 9.33 -25.75
C VAL A 215 -20.03 8.25 -26.84
N PRO A 216 -19.07 8.07 -27.73
CA PRO A 216 -19.09 6.96 -28.70
C PRO A 216 -19.28 5.60 -28.00
N GLU A 217 -19.94 4.66 -28.67
CA GLU A 217 -20.20 3.31 -28.15
C GLU A 217 -18.93 2.63 -27.62
N SER A 218 -17.81 2.83 -28.29
CA SER A 218 -16.49 2.30 -27.88
C SER A 218 -15.97 2.82 -26.53
N LEU A 219 -16.55 3.92 -26.01
CA LEU A 219 -16.22 4.50 -24.70
C LEU A 219 -17.34 4.35 -23.68
N GLN A 220 -18.53 3.90 -24.08
CA GLN A 220 -19.69 3.84 -23.19
C GLN A 220 -19.44 2.91 -22.00
N GLU A 221 -18.90 1.72 -22.23
CA GLU A 221 -18.57 0.78 -21.14
C GLU A 221 -17.51 1.37 -20.19
N THR A 222 -16.51 2.08 -20.76
CA THR A 222 -15.49 2.77 -19.95
C THR A 222 -16.09 3.85 -19.07
N LYS A 223 -17.01 4.65 -19.62
CA LYS A 223 -17.72 5.69 -18.89
C LYS A 223 -18.53 5.09 -17.75
N ASP A 224 -19.34 4.08 -18.04
CA ASP A 224 -20.18 3.43 -17.06
C ASP A 224 -19.35 2.79 -15.94
N ALA A 225 -18.26 2.09 -16.27
CA ALA A 225 -17.32 1.53 -15.28
C ALA A 225 -16.64 2.61 -14.44
N PHE A 226 -16.20 3.72 -15.05
CA PHE A 226 -15.55 4.83 -14.35
C PHE A 226 -16.52 5.52 -13.38
N VAL A 227 -17.73 5.84 -13.84
CA VAL A 227 -18.77 6.46 -13.02
C VAL A 227 -19.16 5.58 -11.84
N LEU A 228 -19.31 4.26 -12.07
CA LEU A 228 -19.64 3.30 -11.02
C LEU A 228 -18.49 3.15 -10.00
N GLN A 229 -17.25 3.10 -10.47
CA GLN A 229 -16.09 3.05 -9.59
C GLN A 229 -15.96 4.33 -8.75
N CYS A 230 -16.28 5.50 -9.31
CA CYS A 230 -16.36 6.76 -8.56
C CYS A 230 -17.47 6.71 -7.50
N ALA A 231 -18.66 6.17 -7.83
CA ALA A 231 -19.77 6.06 -6.89
C ALA A 231 -19.40 5.23 -5.64
N PHE A 232 -18.58 4.20 -5.80
CA PHE A 232 -18.18 3.32 -4.70
C PHE A 232 -16.88 3.75 -4.00
N GLY A 233 -16.05 4.54 -4.66
CA GLY A 233 -14.75 4.96 -4.14
C GLY A 233 -13.77 3.80 -3.89
N CYS A 234 -14.03 2.61 -4.42
CA CYS A 234 -13.20 1.41 -4.23
C CYS A 234 -11.94 1.42 -5.10
N ARG A 235 -10.92 0.65 -4.69
CA ARG A 235 -9.73 0.46 -5.52
C ARG A 235 -10.07 -0.40 -6.73
N ILE A 236 -9.31 -0.26 -7.82
CA ILE A 236 -9.51 -1.06 -9.02
C ILE A 236 -9.43 -2.58 -8.76
N SER A 237 -8.56 -3.02 -7.85
CA SER A 237 -8.45 -4.43 -7.46
C SER A 237 -9.70 -4.94 -6.75
N GLU A 238 -10.37 -4.09 -5.99
CA GLU A 238 -11.64 -4.37 -5.32
C GLU A 238 -12.77 -4.34 -6.34
N PHE A 239 -12.84 -3.28 -7.17
CA PHE A 239 -13.88 -3.09 -8.19
C PHE A 239 -13.97 -4.26 -9.18
N LYS A 240 -12.84 -4.78 -9.64
CA LYS A 240 -12.76 -5.93 -10.55
C LYS A 240 -13.35 -7.24 -10.00
N ARG A 241 -13.49 -7.35 -8.68
CA ARG A 241 -13.98 -8.56 -8.01
C ARG A 241 -15.45 -8.44 -7.58
N LEU A 242 -16.05 -7.27 -7.73
CA LEU A 242 -17.46 -7.10 -7.41
C LEU A 242 -18.33 -7.90 -8.40
N THR A 243 -19.33 -8.55 -7.84
CA THR A 243 -20.38 -9.30 -8.55
C THR A 243 -21.74 -8.91 -8.00
N MET A 244 -22.81 -9.46 -8.51
CA MET A 244 -24.15 -9.26 -7.95
C MET A 244 -24.28 -9.79 -6.52
N ASP A 245 -23.45 -10.75 -6.11
CA ASP A 245 -23.43 -11.27 -4.73
C ASP A 245 -22.95 -10.23 -3.71
N ASN A 246 -22.27 -9.18 -4.19
CA ASN A 246 -21.87 -8.05 -3.35
C ASN A 246 -22.97 -7.00 -3.19
N ILE A 247 -24.16 -7.22 -3.73
CA ILE A 247 -25.29 -6.30 -3.62
C ILE A 247 -26.32 -6.84 -2.66
N ALA A 248 -26.73 -5.98 -1.74
CA ALA A 248 -27.83 -6.28 -0.81
C ALA A 248 -28.78 -5.10 -0.67
N VAL A 249 -29.95 -5.36 -0.10
CA VAL A 249 -30.96 -4.34 0.22
C VAL A 249 -31.26 -4.41 1.70
N SER A 250 -31.13 -3.27 2.38
CA SER A 250 -31.47 -3.16 3.80
C SER A 250 -32.98 -3.25 4.04
N ASP A 251 -33.38 -3.42 5.28
CA ASP A 251 -34.80 -3.43 5.66
C ASP A 251 -35.51 -2.10 5.36
N ASP A 252 -34.76 -0.99 5.34
CA ASP A 252 -35.24 0.33 4.90
C ASP A 252 -35.36 0.46 3.36
N GLY A 253 -35.05 -0.58 2.59
CA GLY A 253 -35.10 -0.58 1.13
C GLY A 253 -33.92 0.13 0.46
N ILE A 254 -32.80 0.32 1.16
CA ILE A 254 -31.59 0.94 0.63
C ILE A 254 -30.71 -0.14 0.01
N MET A 255 -30.49 -0.04 -1.29
CA MET A 255 -29.55 -0.88 -2.00
C MET A 255 -28.12 -0.44 -1.69
N TYR A 256 -27.22 -1.40 -1.40
CA TYR A 256 -25.82 -1.12 -1.11
C TYR A 256 -24.90 -2.21 -1.63
N VAL A 257 -23.66 -1.83 -1.94
CA VAL A 257 -22.58 -2.76 -2.23
C VAL A 257 -21.81 -3.05 -0.93
N HIS A 258 -21.44 -4.32 -0.72
CA HIS A 258 -20.67 -4.73 0.44
C HIS A 258 -19.48 -5.61 0.02
N TYR A 259 -18.30 -5.36 0.62
CA TYR A 259 -17.10 -6.14 0.35
C TYR A 259 -16.05 -5.97 1.45
N LEU A 260 -15.15 -6.95 1.55
CA LEU A 260 -13.98 -6.88 2.43
C LEU A 260 -12.76 -6.34 1.66
N PRO A 261 -12.12 -5.25 2.13
CA PRO A 261 -10.94 -4.71 1.49
C PRO A 261 -9.77 -5.70 1.55
N GLU A 262 -9.11 -5.95 0.42
CA GLU A 262 -8.00 -6.92 0.32
C GLU A 262 -6.84 -6.60 1.27
N LYS A 263 -6.56 -5.32 1.49
CA LYS A 263 -5.45 -4.88 2.33
C LYS A 263 -5.66 -5.20 3.80
N THR A 264 -6.91 -5.20 4.28
CA THR A 264 -7.26 -5.51 5.68
C THR A 264 -7.45 -7.00 5.93
N LEU A 265 -7.62 -7.82 4.90
CA LEU A 265 -7.71 -9.28 5.04
C LEU A 265 -6.40 -9.90 5.56
N ARG A 266 -5.25 -9.27 5.30
CA ARG A 266 -3.92 -9.75 5.70
C ARG A 266 -3.49 -9.26 7.09
N GLU A 267 -4.06 -8.15 7.54
CA GLU A 267 -3.86 -7.64 8.88
C GLU A 267 -4.95 -8.27 9.76
N ASN A 268 -4.60 -9.15 10.70
CA ASN A 268 -5.53 -9.85 11.63
C ASN A 268 -6.33 -8.91 12.55
N VAL A 269 -6.51 -7.66 12.19
CA VAL A 269 -7.19 -6.64 12.96
C VAL A 269 -8.56 -6.37 12.37
N GLY A 270 -9.60 -6.89 13.02
CA GLY A 270 -11.01 -6.55 12.82
C GLY A 270 -11.46 -6.51 11.36
N ARG A 271 -11.97 -7.61 10.83
CA ARG A 271 -12.56 -7.70 9.48
C ARG A 271 -13.79 -6.80 9.41
N GLN A 272 -13.59 -5.51 9.11
CA GLN A 272 -14.71 -4.60 8.90
C GLN A 272 -15.09 -4.60 7.43
N GLU A 273 -16.30 -5.04 7.15
CA GLU A 273 -16.91 -4.96 5.82
C GLU A 273 -17.18 -3.50 5.46
N ILE A 274 -16.87 -3.13 4.23
CA ILE A 274 -17.27 -1.84 3.66
C ILE A 274 -18.67 -2.01 3.08
N GLN A 275 -19.59 -1.13 3.48
CA GLN A 275 -20.91 -1.03 2.95
C GLN A 275 -21.10 0.36 2.35
N THR A 276 -21.30 0.46 1.04
CA THR A 276 -21.50 1.74 0.32
C THR A 276 -22.88 1.77 -0.32
N PRO A 277 -23.72 2.76 0.01
CA PRO A 277 -25.02 2.94 -0.63
C PRO A 277 -24.89 3.11 -2.14
N VAL A 278 -25.82 2.53 -2.89
CA VAL A 278 -25.89 2.65 -4.35
C VAL A 278 -26.69 3.90 -4.70
N MET A 279 -26.08 4.84 -5.43
CA MET A 279 -26.77 6.03 -5.94
C MET A 279 -27.64 5.67 -7.14
N ARG A 280 -28.65 6.51 -7.46
CA ARG A 280 -29.62 6.23 -8.54
C ARG A 280 -28.94 5.97 -9.89
N PHE A 281 -27.99 6.79 -10.29
CA PHE A 281 -27.22 6.57 -11.53
C PHE A 281 -26.38 5.28 -11.50
N ALA A 282 -25.86 4.92 -10.34
CA ALA A 282 -25.09 3.69 -10.16
C ALA A 282 -26.00 2.45 -10.26
N TYR A 283 -27.23 2.52 -9.77
CA TYR A 283 -28.22 1.46 -9.94
C TYR A 283 -28.44 1.10 -11.41
N ASP A 284 -28.67 2.10 -12.28
CA ASP A 284 -28.93 1.85 -13.70
C ASP A 284 -27.73 1.14 -14.38
N ILE A 285 -26.51 1.53 -14.01
CA ILE A 285 -25.28 0.90 -14.51
C ILE A 285 -25.18 -0.54 -14.01
N ILE A 286 -25.43 -0.81 -12.72
CA ILE A 286 -25.40 -2.16 -12.14
C ILE A 286 -26.40 -3.06 -12.85
N MET A 287 -27.64 -2.59 -13.01
CA MET A 287 -28.70 -3.39 -13.65
C MET A 287 -28.37 -3.71 -15.12
N LYS A 288 -27.69 -2.78 -15.82
CA LYS A 288 -27.24 -2.96 -17.21
C LYS A 288 -26.10 -3.98 -17.34
N TYR A 289 -25.05 -3.86 -16.53
CA TYR A 289 -23.82 -4.66 -16.69
C TYR A 289 -23.72 -5.83 -15.73
N LYS A 290 -24.43 -5.83 -14.61
CA LYS A 290 -24.29 -6.83 -13.52
C LYS A 290 -22.82 -7.07 -13.13
N PHE A 291 -22.03 -5.98 -13.09
CA PHE A 291 -20.58 -5.97 -12.89
C PHE A 291 -19.74 -6.67 -13.96
N ASN A 292 -20.32 -7.12 -15.06
CA ASN A 292 -19.58 -7.75 -16.15
C ASN A 292 -19.04 -6.69 -17.14
N PHE A 293 -17.92 -6.07 -16.79
CA PHE A 293 -17.25 -5.07 -17.61
C PHE A 293 -16.06 -5.69 -18.34
N HIS A 294 -16.11 -5.77 -19.65
CA HIS A 294 -15.03 -6.32 -20.49
C HIS A 294 -13.75 -5.47 -20.42
N ILE A 295 -13.91 -4.13 -20.35
CA ILE A 295 -12.78 -3.20 -20.26
C ILE A 295 -11.92 -3.44 -19.01
N LEU A 296 -12.45 -4.03 -17.95
CA LEU A 296 -11.72 -4.33 -16.73
C LEU A 296 -10.81 -5.57 -16.83
N LYS A 297 -10.88 -6.35 -17.90
CA LYS A 297 -9.94 -7.47 -18.12
C LYS A 297 -8.50 -6.99 -18.17
N TYR A 298 -8.28 -5.82 -18.78
CA TYR A 298 -6.97 -5.20 -18.96
C TYR A 298 -6.97 -3.79 -18.37
N VAL A 299 -6.33 -3.63 -17.21
CA VAL A 299 -6.23 -2.32 -16.54
C VAL A 299 -5.14 -1.44 -17.17
N SER A 300 -4.10 -2.07 -17.71
CA SER A 300 -2.93 -1.41 -18.34
C SER A 300 -2.68 -1.97 -19.75
N GLY A 301 -1.82 -1.28 -20.50
CA GLY A 301 -1.53 -1.59 -21.90
C GLY A 301 -2.27 -0.68 -22.87
N LYS A 302 -1.98 -0.78 -24.18
CA LYS A 302 -2.48 0.15 -25.23
C LYS A 302 -4.01 0.26 -25.29
N SER A 303 -4.73 -0.82 -24.97
CA SER A 303 -6.20 -0.84 -24.97
C SER A 303 -6.78 -1.00 -23.55
N GLY A 304 -5.98 -0.79 -22.53
CA GLY A 304 -6.37 -1.00 -21.15
C GLY A 304 -7.26 0.10 -20.59
N TYR A 305 -7.94 -0.21 -19.50
CA TYR A 305 -8.90 0.68 -18.83
C TYR A 305 -8.32 2.08 -18.54
N ASN A 306 -7.07 2.18 -18.08
CA ASN A 306 -6.46 3.49 -17.80
C ASN A 306 -6.22 4.33 -19.06
N VAL A 307 -5.94 3.71 -20.20
CA VAL A 307 -5.82 4.43 -21.49
C VAL A 307 -7.19 4.93 -21.93
N LYS A 308 -8.20 4.07 -21.85
CA LYS A 308 -9.58 4.44 -22.18
C LYS A 308 -10.17 5.52 -21.26
N ILE A 309 -9.77 5.57 -19.97
CA ILE A 309 -10.13 6.68 -19.07
C ILE A 309 -9.56 8.00 -19.59
N LYS A 310 -8.33 8.04 -20.08
CA LYS A 310 -7.74 9.27 -20.65
C LYS A 310 -8.50 9.72 -21.90
N GLU A 311 -8.81 8.79 -22.80
CA GLU A 311 -9.64 9.06 -23.98
C GLU A 311 -11.04 9.60 -23.57
N LEU A 312 -11.67 8.97 -22.58
CA LEU A 312 -12.96 9.41 -22.03
C LEU A 312 -12.89 10.83 -21.49
N MET A 313 -11.88 11.15 -20.65
CA MET A 313 -11.72 12.49 -20.11
C MET A 313 -11.52 13.53 -21.22
N LYS A 314 -10.74 13.22 -22.23
CA LYS A 314 -10.54 14.07 -23.40
C LYS A 314 -11.84 14.28 -24.16
N GLN A 315 -12.60 13.23 -24.43
CA GLN A 315 -13.88 13.28 -25.10
C GLN A 315 -14.91 14.13 -24.33
N CYS A 316 -14.88 14.04 -23.00
CA CYS A 316 -15.75 14.86 -22.14
C CYS A 316 -15.24 16.30 -21.94
N GLY A 317 -14.12 16.69 -22.54
CA GLY A 317 -13.54 18.03 -22.41
C GLY A 317 -13.13 18.35 -20.96
N ILE A 318 -12.49 17.39 -20.29
CA ILE A 318 -11.94 17.56 -18.93
C ILE A 318 -10.44 17.90 -19.07
N ASP A 319 -10.14 19.15 -19.27
CA ASP A 319 -8.82 19.67 -19.64
C ASP A 319 -8.15 20.53 -18.55
N ARG A 320 -8.74 20.59 -17.35
CA ARG A 320 -8.21 21.34 -16.22
C ARG A 320 -6.73 21.03 -16.01
N LYS A 321 -5.91 22.06 -15.89
CA LYS A 321 -4.47 21.94 -15.65
C LYS A 321 -4.20 21.49 -14.22
N CYS A 322 -3.43 20.42 -14.09
CA CYS A 322 -2.99 19.85 -12.82
C CYS A 322 -1.48 19.94 -12.70
N ALA A 323 -1.00 20.36 -11.53
CA ALA A 323 0.44 20.42 -11.25
C ALA A 323 0.99 19.00 -11.07
N VAL A 324 2.12 18.72 -11.69
CA VAL A 324 2.92 17.50 -11.54
C VAL A 324 4.35 17.94 -11.34
N PHE A 325 5.00 17.44 -10.29
CA PHE A 325 6.39 17.76 -10.04
C PHE A 325 7.29 17.07 -11.06
N ASP A 326 8.21 17.83 -11.64
CA ASP A 326 9.23 17.34 -12.54
C ASP A 326 10.56 17.24 -11.78
N ASP A 327 11.00 16.01 -11.48
CA ASP A 327 12.22 15.78 -10.70
C ASP A 327 13.50 16.24 -11.42
N GLU A 328 13.50 16.32 -12.76
CA GLU A 328 14.67 16.77 -13.53
C GLU A 328 14.78 18.29 -13.55
N LEU A 329 13.64 18.97 -13.70
CA LEU A 329 13.59 20.42 -13.71
C LEU A 329 13.51 21.03 -12.31
N GLY A 330 13.22 20.23 -11.28
CA GLY A 330 13.05 20.66 -9.89
C GLY A 330 11.87 21.62 -9.66
N ASN A 331 10.90 21.65 -10.56
CA ASN A 331 9.72 22.50 -10.50
C ASN A 331 8.44 21.78 -10.94
N ASN A 332 7.28 22.46 -10.79
CA ASN A 332 6.01 21.92 -11.27
C ASN A 332 5.81 22.19 -12.76
N LYS A 333 5.46 21.16 -13.51
CA LYS A 333 4.84 21.27 -14.84
C LYS A 333 3.32 21.10 -14.71
N TYR A 334 2.59 21.69 -15.65
CA TYR A 334 1.13 21.67 -15.65
C TYR A 334 0.64 20.87 -16.85
N LEU A 335 -0.02 19.75 -16.56
CA LEU A 335 -0.57 18.86 -17.59
C LEU A 335 -2.11 18.87 -17.50
N PRO A 336 -2.81 18.67 -18.63
CA PRO A 336 -4.26 18.56 -18.60
C PRO A 336 -4.68 17.27 -17.87
N LEU A 337 -5.79 17.35 -17.14
CA LEU A 337 -6.28 16.22 -16.32
C LEU A 337 -6.47 14.95 -17.15
N TYR A 338 -6.93 15.05 -18.39
CA TYR A 338 -7.12 13.87 -19.25
C TYR A 338 -5.83 13.07 -19.47
N ASP A 339 -4.63 13.67 -19.42
CA ASP A 339 -3.35 12.96 -19.52
C ASP A 339 -2.96 12.24 -18.22
N LEU A 340 -3.50 12.66 -17.11
CA LEU A 340 -3.16 12.18 -15.76
C LEU A 340 -4.20 11.20 -15.19
N ALA A 341 -5.42 11.20 -15.75
CA ALA A 341 -6.52 10.40 -15.25
C ALA A 341 -6.23 8.89 -15.31
N SER A 342 -6.72 8.18 -14.32
CA SER A 342 -6.59 6.73 -14.22
C SER A 342 -7.67 6.16 -13.29
N SER A 343 -7.72 4.85 -13.12
CA SER A 343 -8.60 4.19 -12.14
C SER A 343 -8.37 4.66 -10.69
N LYS A 344 -7.21 5.24 -10.38
CA LYS A 344 -6.95 5.87 -9.07
C LYS A 344 -7.72 7.18 -8.89
N THR A 345 -8.01 7.88 -9.99
CA THR A 345 -8.81 9.11 -10.00
C THR A 345 -10.21 8.88 -9.45
N CYS A 346 -10.81 7.72 -9.72
CA CYS A 346 -12.15 7.38 -9.22
C CYS A 346 -12.28 7.50 -7.70
N ARG A 347 -11.36 6.85 -6.96
CA ARG A 347 -11.38 6.89 -5.50
C ARG A 347 -11.09 8.29 -4.96
N LYS A 348 -10.15 9.01 -5.58
CA LYS A 348 -9.82 10.37 -5.17
C LYS A 348 -11.00 11.33 -5.42
N THR A 349 -11.72 11.18 -6.53
CA THR A 349 -12.96 11.90 -6.85
C THR A 349 -14.04 11.66 -5.80
N HIS A 350 -14.28 10.39 -5.46
CA HIS A 350 -15.26 10.05 -4.41
C HIS A 350 -14.92 10.71 -3.07
N VAL A 351 -13.65 10.61 -2.66
CA VAL A 351 -13.17 11.20 -1.42
C VAL A 351 -13.32 12.74 -1.44
N ASP A 352 -12.96 13.40 -2.54
CA ASP A 352 -13.08 14.85 -2.68
C ASP A 352 -14.56 15.33 -2.58
N ILE A 353 -15.46 14.64 -3.30
CA ILE A 353 -16.90 14.95 -3.26
C ILE A 353 -17.44 14.81 -1.84
N LEU A 354 -17.13 13.74 -1.14
CA LEU A 354 -17.59 13.54 0.24
C LEU A 354 -16.96 14.55 1.21
N THR A 355 -15.67 14.81 1.09
CA THR A 355 -14.97 15.77 1.95
C THR A 355 -15.53 17.19 1.80
N LYS A 356 -15.82 17.62 0.57
CA LYS A 356 -16.44 18.93 0.30
C LYS A 356 -17.88 19.01 0.82
N ALA A 357 -18.58 17.90 0.85
CA ALA A 357 -19.90 17.80 1.50
C ALA A 357 -19.80 17.66 3.03
N GLN A 358 -18.60 17.78 3.61
CA GLN A 358 -18.31 17.63 5.04
C GLN A 358 -18.68 16.26 5.60
N ILE A 359 -18.69 15.24 4.77
CA ILE A 359 -18.94 13.86 5.17
C ILE A 359 -17.60 13.23 5.61
N ASN A 360 -17.55 12.72 6.83
CA ASN A 360 -16.39 12.02 7.34
C ASN A 360 -16.11 10.75 6.50
N MET A 361 -14.91 10.62 5.96
CA MET A 361 -14.52 9.48 5.11
C MET A 361 -14.57 8.13 5.85
N TYR A 362 -14.35 8.12 7.15
CA TYR A 362 -14.47 6.92 7.97
C TYR A 362 -15.94 6.49 8.09
N ALA A 363 -16.83 7.46 8.26
CA ALA A 363 -18.27 7.23 8.28
C ALA A 363 -18.79 6.75 6.92
N ALA A 364 -18.17 7.15 5.81
CA ALA A 364 -18.47 6.65 4.47
C ALA A 364 -17.92 5.23 4.19
N GLY A 365 -17.23 4.61 5.15
CA GLY A 365 -16.71 3.24 5.04
C GLY A 365 -15.42 3.10 4.22
N LEU A 366 -14.79 4.19 3.80
CA LEU A 366 -13.64 4.16 2.88
C LEU A 366 -12.29 3.92 3.53
N HIS A 367 -12.16 4.24 4.80
CA HIS A 367 -10.93 4.13 5.56
C HIS A 367 -11.17 3.42 6.88
N ARG A 368 -10.12 2.76 7.40
CA ARG A 368 -10.12 2.24 8.76
C ARG A 368 -10.29 3.41 9.75
N LYS A 369 -11.06 3.20 10.81
CA LYS A 369 -11.11 4.13 11.94
C LYS A 369 -9.67 4.43 12.38
N GLY A 370 -9.30 5.71 12.39
CA GLY A 370 -8.04 6.16 12.98
C GLY A 370 -8.07 6.03 14.50
N SER A 371 -6.94 6.33 15.13
CA SER A 371 -6.79 6.33 16.58
C SER A 371 -7.54 7.48 17.28
N ASP A 372 -8.32 8.29 16.57
CA ASP A 372 -9.08 9.39 17.15
C ASP A 372 -10.22 8.86 18.00
N ALA A 373 -10.16 9.13 19.29
CA ALA A 373 -11.13 8.66 20.29
C ALA A 373 -12.58 8.97 19.90
N VAL A 374 -12.84 10.07 19.22
CA VAL A 374 -14.17 10.48 18.72
C VAL A 374 -14.77 9.43 17.78
N ASN A 375 -13.96 8.74 16.97
CA ASN A 375 -14.43 7.72 16.05
C ASN A 375 -14.92 6.43 16.73
N HIS A 376 -14.60 6.25 18.00
CA HIS A 376 -15.11 5.13 18.80
C HIS A 376 -16.55 5.35 19.30
N TYR A 377 -17.00 6.60 19.35
CA TYR A 377 -18.31 6.98 19.88
C TYR A 377 -19.34 7.36 18.82
N THR A 378 -18.93 7.47 17.54
CA THR A 378 -19.83 7.80 16.45
C THR A 378 -19.90 6.69 15.43
N SER A 379 -21.08 6.11 15.23
CA SER A 379 -21.37 5.19 14.12
C SER A 379 -22.42 5.83 13.22
N MET A 380 -22.06 5.98 11.94
CA MET A 380 -23.02 6.41 10.92
C MET A 380 -23.67 5.17 10.29
N GLY A 381 -24.96 5.02 10.45
CA GLY A 381 -25.74 3.93 9.85
C GLY A 381 -25.78 4.01 8.32
N LEU A 382 -26.19 2.92 7.67
CA LEU A 382 -26.30 2.85 6.20
C LEU A 382 -27.30 3.90 5.67
N LYS A 383 -28.40 4.14 6.39
CA LYS A 383 -29.42 5.14 6.03
C LYS A 383 -28.88 6.56 6.04
N ASP A 384 -28.14 6.93 7.08
CA ASP A 384 -27.54 8.26 7.19
C ASP A 384 -26.53 8.48 6.06
N ARG A 385 -25.69 7.47 5.80
CA ARG A 385 -24.73 7.48 4.69
C ARG A 385 -25.43 7.64 3.34
N PHE A 386 -26.54 6.94 3.13
CA PHE A 386 -27.33 7.05 1.90
C PHE A 386 -27.85 8.47 1.69
N VAL A 387 -28.46 9.08 2.70
CA VAL A 387 -28.98 10.45 2.61
C VAL A 387 -27.85 11.45 2.32
N LEU A 388 -26.74 11.35 3.05
CA LEU A 388 -25.60 12.24 2.87
C LEU A 388 -24.92 12.05 1.50
N MET A 389 -24.81 10.82 1.00
CA MET A 389 -24.26 10.55 -0.32
C MET A 389 -25.20 11.05 -1.42
N CYS A 390 -26.52 10.91 -1.26
CA CYS A 390 -27.50 11.51 -2.17
C CYS A 390 -27.30 13.04 -2.24
N TYR A 391 -27.10 13.68 -1.10
CA TYR A 391 -26.83 15.13 -1.05
C TYR A 391 -25.48 15.46 -1.75
N ALA A 392 -24.40 14.76 -1.39
CA ALA A 392 -23.07 15.01 -1.94
C ALA A 392 -23.02 14.83 -3.47
N TYR A 393 -23.68 13.82 -3.99
CA TYR A 393 -23.73 13.54 -5.44
C TYR A 393 -24.88 14.25 -6.17
N LYS A 394 -25.66 15.07 -5.44
CA LYS A 394 -26.87 15.77 -5.97
C LYS A 394 -27.84 14.81 -6.65
N GLN A 395 -28.14 13.70 -6.00
CA GLN A 395 -29.03 12.65 -6.49
C GLN A 395 -30.30 12.54 -5.65
N PRO A 396 -31.43 12.23 -6.25
CA PRO A 396 -32.66 11.94 -5.50
C PRO A 396 -32.48 10.62 -4.74
N ALA A 397 -33.03 10.57 -3.52
CA ALA A 397 -33.16 9.33 -2.80
C ALA A 397 -34.19 8.42 -3.51
N TYR A 398 -33.88 7.12 -3.56
CA TYR A 398 -34.76 6.08 -4.07
C TYR A 398 -34.65 4.84 -3.20
N TYR A 399 -35.62 3.95 -3.29
CA TYR A 399 -35.68 2.74 -2.51
C TYR A 399 -36.03 1.56 -3.40
N THR A 400 -35.55 0.37 -3.03
CA THR A 400 -35.79 -0.87 -3.78
C THR A 400 -36.38 -1.94 -2.85
N ASN A 401 -37.07 -2.91 -3.43
CA ASN A 401 -37.41 -4.15 -2.74
C ASN A 401 -36.21 -5.13 -2.79
N LYS A 402 -36.35 -6.30 -2.16
CA LYS A 402 -35.31 -7.34 -2.13
C LYS A 402 -34.98 -7.94 -3.52
N ASP A 403 -35.88 -7.77 -4.50
CA ASP A 403 -35.66 -8.17 -5.91
C ASP A 403 -35.00 -7.03 -6.72
N PHE A 404 -34.46 -6.03 -6.08
CA PHE A 404 -33.84 -4.84 -6.68
C PHE A 404 -34.78 -3.98 -7.52
N LYS A 405 -36.10 -4.13 -7.42
CA LYS A 405 -37.08 -3.29 -8.13
C LYS A 405 -37.27 -1.99 -7.38
N ILE A 406 -37.23 -0.86 -8.11
CA ILE A 406 -37.46 0.46 -7.52
C ILE A 406 -38.89 0.57 -7.04
N LEU A 407 -39.03 0.98 -5.77
CA LEU A 407 -40.36 1.25 -5.17
C LEU A 407 -40.89 2.57 -5.68
N LYS A 408 -42.10 2.57 -6.20
CA LYS A 408 -42.83 3.82 -6.55
C LYS A 408 -43.08 4.62 -5.29
N LYS A 409 -42.81 5.95 -5.28
CA LYS A 409 -43.26 6.82 -4.21
C LYS A 409 -44.81 6.68 -4.09
N GLN A 410 -45.25 6.10 -2.99
CA GLN A 410 -46.67 6.27 -2.62
C GLN A 410 -46.82 7.70 -2.16
N ASN A 411 -47.60 8.49 -2.95
CA ASN A 411 -48.04 9.81 -2.53
C ASN A 411 -48.99 9.64 -1.32
N GLY A 412 -48.54 10.12 -0.18
CA GLY A 412 -49.44 10.46 0.89
C GLY A 412 -49.45 9.60 2.13
N LYS A 413 -49.24 10.32 3.21
CA LYS A 413 -49.42 10.02 4.65
C LYS A 413 -48.25 9.37 5.36
N ARG A 414 -47.42 10.25 5.94
CA ARG A 414 -46.68 9.97 7.17
C ARG A 414 -47.73 9.55 8.24
N GLN A 415 -47.80 8.29 8.57
CA GLN A 415 -48.24 7.90 9.89
C GLN A 415 -47.03 7.98 10.80
N VAL A 416 -47.00 9.03 11.60
CA VAL A 416 -46.24 9.12 12.82
C VAL A 416 -46.79 8.06 13.77
N ARG A 417 -46.00 7.08 14.11
CA ARG A 417 -46.09 6.37 15.39
C ARG A 417 -44.69 6.16 15.94
#